data_badc5173d26bc3cd1c78bce60a25a97a
#
_entry.id   badc5173d26bc3cd1c78bce60a25a97a
#
_cell.length_a   1.000
_cell.length_b   1.000
_cell.length_c   1.000
_cell.angle_alpha   90.00
_cell.angle_beta   90.00
_cell.angle_gamma   90.00
#
_symmetry.space_group_name_H-M   'P 1'
#
loop_
_entity.id
_entity.type
_entity.pdbx_description
1 polymer ?
#
loop_
_entity_poly.entity_id
_entity_poly.type
_entity_poly.pdbx_seq_one_letter_code
_entity_poly.pdbx_strand_id
1 'polypeptide(L)'
;MPRSRSLLATLALAVGTLHGGCIAYNDSCQPLVEDPDAVVGYLGHEVFLDKNFTRHDNHALGQLVADAFLHAEDDSTRPAMLGVVNGGSLRQEGLCVTRTSLRKGPLTDGELHELILFENLVVTVDLTEKELVDMMEQSVGALYVEGQSITFPSGAFLHLSSGSSLRVDCSRPRGARVRALTVGGTSVPLPPREDVSIRYRVAMNAYILDGGDGYGAVLGNAGKDPGRNPVQARKLGGTDANITAAYMKSKHPTPVQALMEEQRVVFENCALPARPAGR
;
A
#
# COMPACT_ATOMS: atom_id res chain seq x y z
N MET A 1 68.68 10.60 -41.29
CA MET A 1 67.26 10.24 -41.50
C MET A 1 66.71 9.67 -40.21
N PRO A 2 65.95 10.36 -39.38
CA PRO A 2 65.20 9.76 -38.30
C PRO A 2 63.71 9.66 -38.66
N ARG A 3 63.12 8.49 -38.39
CA ARG A 3 61.72 8.13 -38.58
C ARG A 3 60.87 8.71 -37.46
N SER A 4 59.94 9.58 -37.83
CA SER A 4 58.84 10.04 -36.99
C SER A 4 57.92 8.88 -36.65
N ARG A 5 57.67 8.63 -35.35
CA ARG A 5 56.61 7.75 -34.83
C ARG A 5 55.44 8.62 -34.36
N SER A 6 54.36 8.60 -35.14
CA SER A 6 53.09 9.21 -34.73
C SER A 6 52.46 8.36 -33.61
N LEU A 7 52.30 8.98 -32.42
CA LEU A 7 51.44 8.41 -31.36
C LEU A 7 49.99 8.81 -31.66
N LEU A 8 49.17 7.85 -32.02
CA LEU A 8 47.71 7.97 -32.01
C LEU A 8 47.22 7.81 -30.55
N ALA A 9 46.83 8.89 -29.97
CA ALA A 9 46.12 8.89 -28.66
C ALA A 9 44.65 8.52 -28.91
N THR A 10 44.29 7.33 -28.51
CA THR A 10 42.86 6.89 -28.50
C THR A 10 42.18 7.48 -27.31
N LEU A 11 41.30 8.47 -27.56
CA LEU A 11 40.43 9.08 -26.55
C LEU A 11 39.27 8.10 -26.28
N ALA A 12 39.33 7.36 -25.19
CA ALA A 12 38.21 6.56 -24.70
C ALA A 12 37.14 7.48 -24.10
N LEU A 13 36.06 7.66 -24.82
CA LEU A 13 34.87 8.36 -24.33
C LEU A 13 34.16 7.43 -23.32
N ALA A 14 34.33 7.69 -22.04
CA ALA A 14 33.55 7.04 -21.00
C ALA A 14 32.12 7.60 -21.04
N VAL A 15 31.23 6.87 -21.69
CA VAL A 15 29.78 7.11 -21.59
C VAL A 15 29.35 6.66 -20.22
N GLY A 16 29.25 7.61 -19.28
CA GLY A 16 28.64 7.41 -18.00
C GLY A 16 27.13 7.14 -18.20
N THR A 17 26.73 5.88 -18.09
CA THR A 17 25.32 5.53 -17.99
C THR A 17 24.80 6.05 -16.65
N LEU A 18 24.00 7.11 -16.72
CA LEU A 18 23.13 7.55 -15.63
C LEU A 18 22.16 6.39 -15.34
N HIS A 19 22.49 5.57 -14.38
CA HIS A 19 21.54 4.62 -13.80
C HIS A 19 20.57 5.46 -12.95
N GLY A 20 19.53 6.00 -13.59
CA GLY A 20 18.32 6.37 -12.87
C GLY A 20 17.87 5.13 -12.09
N GLY A 21 17.63 5.28 -10.79
CA GLY A 21 17.24 4.18 -9.92
C GLY A 21 15.96 3.51 -10.39
N CYS A 22 16.10 2.61 -11.35
CA CYS A 22 15.12 1.57 -11.61
C CYS A 22 15.29 0.58 -10.47
N ILE A 23 14.20 0.30 -9.75
CA ILE A 23 14.03 -0.90 -8.97
C ILE A 23 14.73 -2.03 -9.75
N ALA A 24 15.67 -2.69 -9.11
CA ALA A 24 16.37 -3.81 -9.74
C ALA A 24 15.34 -4.93 -9.94
N TYR A 25 14.68 -4.93 -11.08
CA TYR A 25 13.90 -6.08 -11.51
C TYR A 25 14.86 -7.25 -11.63
N ASN A 26 14.43 -8.40 -11.14
CA ASN A 26 15.12 -9.65 -11.38
C ASN A 26 14.97 -9.99 -12.87
N ASP A 27 15.92 -9.54 -13.69
CA ASP A 27 15.91 -9.75 -15.15
C ASP A 27 15.85 -11.23 -15.56
N SER A 28 16.09 -12.15 -14.61
CA SER A 28 16.05 -13.58 -14.84
C SER A 28 14.68 -14.22 -14.60
N CYS A 29 13.68 -13.47 -14.18
CA CYS A 29 12.35 -14.00 -13.84
C CYS A 29 12.37 -15.16 -12.82
N GLN A 30 13.30 -15.12 -11.89
CA GLN A 30 13.34 -16.12 -10.84
C GLN A 30 12.21 -15.87 -9.83
N PRO A 31 11.60 -16.91 -9.27
CA PRO A 31 10.65 -16.77 -8.18
C PRO A 31 11.22 -15.98 -7.00
N LEU A 32 10.40 -15.12 -6.39
CA LEU A 32 10.78 -14.32 -5.21
C LEU A 32 10.77 -15.15 -3.92
N VAL A 33 10.21 -16.36 -3.97
CA VAL A 33 10.05 -17.27 -2.83
C VAL A 33 10.52 -18.66 -3.20
N GLU A 34 10.87 -19.44 -2.18
CA GLU A 34 11.41 -20.80 -2.35
C GLU A 34 10.38 -21.77 -2.97
N ASP A 35 9.11 -21.68 -2.56
CA ASP A 35 8.01 -22.50 -3.09
C ASP A 35 6.90 -21.58 -3.65
N PRO A 36 7.04 -21.12 -4.91
CA PRO A 36 6.09 -20.18 -5.51
C PRO A 36 4.70 -20.77 -5.75
N ASP A 37 4.57 -22.08 -5.81
CA ASP A 37 3.31 -22.78 -6.03
C ASP A 37 2.58 -23.12 -4.72
N ALA A 38 3.20 -22.86 -3.56
CA ALA A 38 2.57 -23.06 -2.27
C ALA A 38 1.32 -22.19 -2.13
N VAL A 39 0.17 -22.81 -1.85
CA VAL A 39 -1.09 -22.09 -1.62
C VAL A 39 -1.02 -21.35 -0.29
N VAL A 40 -1.16 -20.04 -0.32
CA VAL A 40 -1.20 -19.17 0.87
C VAL A 40 -2.61 -18.90 1.36
N GLY A 41 -3.62 -19.13 0.52
CA GLY A 41 -5.03 -18.97 0.90
C GLY A 41 -5.95 -18.96 -0.30
N TYR A 42 -7.20 -18.49 -0.10
CA TYR A 42 -8.24 -18.54 -1.12
C TYR A 42 -8.93 -17.20 -1.33
N LEU A 43 -9.19 -16.85 -2.59
CA LEU A 43 -9.99 -15.70 -3.02
C LEU A 43 -11.44 -16.14 -3.23
N GLY A 44 -12.40 -15.40 -2.68
CA GLY A 44 -13.83 -15.70 -2.76
C GLY A 44 -14.48 -15.20 -4.05
N HIS A 45 -13.82 -14.29 -4.77
CA HIS A 45 -14.25 -13.75 -6.06
C HIS A 45 -13.02 -13.39 -6.90
N GLU A 46 -13.23 -13.02 -8.17
CA GLU A 46 -12.18 -12.49 -9.02
C GLU A 46 -11.74 -11.10 -8.54
N VAL A 47 -10.45 -10.86 -8.44
CA VAL A 47 -9.86 -9.59 -7.97
C VAL A 47 -9.16 -8.92 -9.15
N PHE A 48 -9.67 -7.77 -9.58
CA PHE A 48 -9.08 -6.99 -10.67
C PHE A 48 -7.91 -6.16 -10.16
N LEU A 49 -6.77 -6.21 -10.87
CA LEU A 49 -5.50 -5.60 -10.45
C LEU A 49 -5.20 -4.25 -11.11
N ASP A 50 -6.10 -3.78 -11.99
CA ASP A 50 -5.92 -2.51 -12.67
C ASP A 50 -5.73 -1.36 -11.68
N LYS A 51 -4.82 -0.44 -12.02
CA LYS A 51 -4.47 0.74 -11.19
C LYS A 51 -5.68 1.59 -10.82
N ASN A 52 -6.71 1.63 -11.69
CA ASN A 52 -7.92 2.38 -11.40
C ASN A 52 -8.72 1.79 -10.23
N PHE A 53 -8.59 0.48 -9.94
CA PHE A 53 -9.26 -0.12 -8.79
C PHE A 53 -8.38 -0.07 -7.55
N THR A 54 -7.11 -0.45 -7.69
CA THR A 54 -6.19 -0.48 -6.54
C THR A 54 -5.92 0.91 -5.95
N ARG A 55 -6.16 1.98 -6.71
CA ARG A 55 -5.80 3.35 -6.31
C ARG A 55 -6.96 4.31 -6.09
N HIS A 56 -8.21 3.85 -6.25
CA HIS A 56 -9.36 4.74 -6.13
C HIS A 56 -10.60 4.11 -5.49
N ASP A 57 -10.59 2.82 -5.19
CA ASP A 57 -11.79 2.11 -4.74
C ASP A 57 -11.42 1.08 -3.67
N ASN A 58 -12.44 0.50 -3.04
CA ASN A 58 -12.28 -0.67 -2.20
C ASN A 58 -11.64 -1.79 -3.03
N HIS A 59 -10.73 -2.54 -2.42
CA HIS A 59 -10.00 -3.58 -3.12
C HIS A 59 -9.63 -4.71 -2.17
N ALA A 60 -10.04 -5.94 -2.49
CA ALA A 60 -9.86 -7.09 -1.62
C ALA A 60 -8.38 -7.31 -1.21
N LEU A 61 -7.45 -7.23 -2.18
CA LEU A 61 -6.02 -7.39 -1.88
C LEU A 61 -5.48 -6.26 -1.00
N GLY A 62 -5.92 -5.01 -1.25
CA GLY A 62 -5.53 -3.88 -0.39
C GLY A 62 -6.03 -4.03 1.04
N GLN A 63 -7.26 -4.53 1.20
CA GLN A 63 -7.84 -4.82 2.51
C GLN A 63 -7.11 -5.97 3.20
N LEU A 64 -6.75 -7.03 2.47
CA LEU A 64 -5.93 -8.13 2.99
C LEU A 64 -4.60 -7.64 3.56
N VAL A 65 -3.87 -6.81 2.80
CA VAL A 65 -2.59 -6.25 3.24
C VAL A 65 -2.77 -5.37 4.47
N ALA A 66 -3.79 -4.50 4.47
CA ALA A 66 -4.09 -3.63 5.62
C ALA A 66 -4.47 -4.44 6.87
N ASP A 67 -5.23 -5.53 6.71
CA ASP A 67 -5.57 -6.46 7.80
C ASP A 67 -4.34 -7.19 8.32
N ALA A 68 -3.46 -7.62 7.41
CA ALA A 68 -2.19 -8.24 7.78
C ALA A 68 -1.31 -7.27 8.59
N PHE A 69 -1.25 -6.01 8.21
CA PHE A 69 -0.50 -4.99 8.96
C PHE A 69 -1.09 -4.73 10.35
N LEU A 70 -2.43 -4.68 10.46
CA LEU A 70 -3.11 -4.53 11.75
C LEU A 70 -2.68 -5.63 12.75
N HIS A 71 -2.41 -6.84 12.27
CA HIS A 71 -2.06 -8.00 13.08
C HIS A 71 -0.56 -8.35 13.05
N ALA A 72 0.26 -7.52 12.42
CA ALA A 72 1.69 -7.77 12.27
C ALA A 72 2.49 -7.57 13.57
N GLU A 73 1.97 -6.77 14.48
CA GLU A 73 2.63 -6.45 15.74
C GLU A 73 2.28 -7.48 16.81
N ASP A 74 3.31 -8.02 17.48
CA ASP A 74 3.18 -9.00 18.58
C ASP A 74 3.11 -8.31 19.95
N ASP A 75 2.89 -7.00 20.01
CA ASP A 75 2.74 -6.26 21.25
C ASP A 75 1.28 -6.30 21.74
N SER A 76 0.97 -7.31 22.54
CA SER A 76 -0.37 -7.46 23.15
C SER A 76 -0.73 -6.32 24.11
N THR A 77 0.25 -5.52 24.56
CA THR A 77 0.02 -4.40 25.51
C THR A 77 -0.43 -3.13 24.78
N ARG A 78 -0.05 -2.99 23.51
CA ARG A 78 -0.37 -1.82 22.68
C ARG A 78 -0.63 -2.23 21.22
N PRO A 79 -1.71 -2.96 20.95
CA PRO A 79 -2.00 -3.41 19.60
C PRO A 79 -2.25 -2.24 18.65
N ALA A 80 -1.94 -2.41 17.37
CA ALA A 80 -2.35 -1.47 16.36
C ALA A 80 -3.89 -1.35 16.33
N MET A 81 -4.39 -0.15 16.10
CA MET A 81 -5.83 0.14 15.98
C MET A 81 -6.27 0.24 14.51
N LEU A 82 -5.32 0.51 13.62
CA LEU A 82 -5.54 0.68 12.19
C LEU A 82 -4.32 0.14 11.44
N GLY A 83 -4.56 -0.69 10.43
CA GLY A 83 -3.61 -1.02 9.39
C GLY A 83 -3.94 -0.27 8.11
N VAL A 84 -2.94 0.26 7.41
CA VAL A 84 -3.12 0.92 6.12
C VAL A 84 -2.04 0.53 5.12
N VAL A 85 -2.42 0.42 3.86
CA VAL A 85 -1.49 0.26 2.73
C VAL A 85 -1.92 1.18 1.60
N ASN A 86 -0.96 1.81 0.93
CA ASN A 86 -1.23 2.64 -0.24
C ASN A 86 -1.48 1.79 -1.49
N GLY A 87 -2.41 2.22 -2.34
CA GLY A 87 -2.75 1.52 -3.58
C GLY A 87 -1.56 1.41 -4.55
N GLY A 88 -0.58 2.31 -4.42
CA GLY A 88 0.68 2.25 -5.17
C GLY A 88 1.55 1.04 -4.86
N SER A 89 1.39 0.43 -3.68
CA SER A 89 2.10 -0.79 -3.29
C SER A 89 1.54 -2.06 -3.95
N LEU A 90 0.32 -1.99 -4.50
CA LEU A 90 -0.32 -3.11 -5.17
C LEU A 90 -0.03 -3.05 -6.68
N ARG A 91 0.52 -4.12 -7.23
CA ARG A 91 1.01 -4.12 -8.61
C ARG A 91 0.23 -5.06 -9.52
N GLN A 92 -0.07 -4.57 -10.70
CA GLN A 92 -0.57 -5.34 -11.83
C GLN A 92 0.61 -5.98 -12.59
N GLU A 93 1.67 -5.19 -12.73
CA GLU A 93 2.91 -5.62 -13.37
C GLU A 93 3.79 -6.33 -12.34
N GLY A 94 3.81 -7.67 -12.38
CA GLY A 94 4.76 -8.49 -11.65
C GLY A 94 6.16 -8.42 -12.29
N LEU A 95 7.12 -9.13 -11.73
CA LEU A 95 8.49 -9.15 -12.24
C LEU A 95 8.56 -9.69 -13.66
N CYS A 96 7.75 -10.69 -13.97
CA CYS A 96 7.81 -11.43 -15.21
C CYS A 96 6.46 -11.54 -15.91
N VAL A 97 5.37 -11.33 -15.17
CA VAL A 97 4.02 -11.53 -15.67
C VAL A 97 3.15 -10.32 -15.28
N THR A 98 2.55 -9.70 -16.29
CA THR A 98 1.49 -8.72 -16.08
C THR A 98 0.17 -9.46 -15.95
N ARG A 99 -0.53 -9.27 -14.83
CA ARG A 99 -1.83 -9.88 -14.56
C ARG A 99 -2.91 -8.80 -14.53
N THR A 100 -4.01 -9.03 -15.22
CA THR A 100 -5.17 -8.12 -15.18
C THR A 100 -6.10 -8.44 -14.03
N SER A 101 -6.14 -9.70 -13.60
CA SER A 101 -6.91 -10.15 -12.44
C SER A 101 -6.32 -11.42 -11.83
N LEU A 102 -6.72 -11.69 -10.61
CA LEU A 102 -6.58 -12.97 -9.92
C LEU A 102 -7.93 -13.68 -9.96
N ARG A 103 -7.92 -14.96 -10.32
CA ARG A 103 -9.15 -15.75 -10.36
C ARG A 103 -9.63 -16.09 -8.95
N LYS A 104 -10.94 -16.28 -8.80
CA LYS A 104 -11.51 -16.94 -7.63
C LYS A 104 -10.85 -18.31 -7.43
N GLY A 105 -10.45 -18.63 -6.21
CA GLY A 105 -9.80 -19.90 -5.87
C GLY A 105 -8.49 -19.72 -5.10
N PRO A 106 -7.56 -20.66 -5.21
CA PRO A 106 -6.30 -20.58 -4.48
C PRO A 106 -5.45 -19.42 -4.98
N LEU A 107 -4.79 -18.75 -4.05
CA LEU A 107 -3.74 -17.77 -4.26
C LEU A 107 -2.41 -18.40 -3.83
N THR A 108 -1.40 -18.35 -4.69
CA THR A 108 -0.07 -18.90 -4.38
C THR A 108 0.87 -17.86 -3.78
N ASP A 109 1.92 -18.33 -3.12
CA ASP A 109 2.93 -17.48 -2.49
C ASP A 109 3.68 -16.66 -3.54
N GLY A 110 4.02 -17.28 -4.67
CA GLY A 110 4.66 -16.59 -5.80
C GLY A 110 3.76 -15.50 -6.38
N GLU A 111 2.46 -15.78 -6.58
CA GLU A 111 1.52 -14.76 -7.05
C GLU A 111 1.42 -13.57 -6.08
N LEU A 112 1.32 -13.84 -4.78
CA LEU A 112 1.22 -12.78 -3.78
C LEU A 112 2.47 -11.90 -3.75
N HIS A 113 3.67 -12.48 -3.81
CA HIS A 113 4.93 -11.73 -3.82
C HIS A 113 5.12 -10.92 -5.12
N GLU A 114 4.63 -11.39 -6.25
CA GLU A 114 4.60 -10.59 -7.49
C GLU A 114 3.68 -9.37 -7.42
N LEU A 115 2.64 -9.41 -6.59
CA LEU A 115 1.70 -8.30 -6.41
C LEU A 115 2.17 -7.29 -5.37
N ILE A 116 3.02 -7.70 -4.43
CA ILE A 116 3.58 -6.88 -3.34
C ILE A 116 5.10 -6.90 -3.46
N LEU A 117 5.62 -6.26 -4.51
CA LEU A 117 7.02 -6.38 -4.97
C LEU A 117 8.07 -5.65 -4.14
N PHE A 118 7.66 -4.65 -3.34
CA PHE A 118 8.63 -3.67 -2.83
C PHE A 118 9.36 -4.11 -1.57
N GLU A 119 8.96 -5.24 -0.98
CA GLU A 119 9.54 -5.75 0.27
C GLU A 119 9.68 -4.66 1.35
N ASN A 120 8.70 -3.75 1.42
CA ASN A 120 8.71 -2.71 2.44
C ASN A 120 8.59 -3.32 3.83
N LEU A 121 9.35 -2.80 4.78
CA LEU A 121 9.15 -3.12 6.18
C LEU A 121 7.79 -2.60 6.65
N VAL A 122 7.09 -3.37 7.46
CA VAL A 122 5.90 -2.91 8.16
C VAL A 122 6.32 -2.28 9.49
N VAL A 123 5.79 -1.10 9.74
CA VAL A 123 6.13 -0.28 10.92
C VAL A 123 4.86 0.15 11.62
N THR A 124 4.94 0.41 12.91
CA THR A 124 3.85 1.03 13.68
C THR A 124 4.29 2.37 14.25
N VAL A 125 3.35 3.31 14.32
CA VAL A 125 3.57 4.66 14.85
C VAL A 125 2.30 5.19 15.51
N ASP A 126 2.46 6.01 16.55
CA ASP A 126 1.35 6.68 17.23
C ASP A 126 1.07 8.03 16.55
N LEU A 127 -0.13 8.20 15.98
CA LEU A 127 -0.59 9.43 15.32
C LEU A 127 -1.63 10.14 16.19
N THR A 128 -1.60 11.47 16.19
CA THR A 128 -2.67 12.29 16.76
C THR A 128 -3.92 12.22 15.87
N GLU A 129 -5.07 12.65 16.38
CA GLU A 129 -6.30 12.74 15.57
C GLU A 129 -6.10 13.61 14.32
N LYS A 130 -5.40 14.73 14.47
CA LYS A 130 -5.13 15.62 13.35
C LYS A 130 -4.28 14.95 12.28
N GLU A 131 -3.18 14.32 12.65
CA GLU A 131 -2.32 13.61 11.71
C GLU A 131 -3.08 12.46 11.02
N LEU A 132 -3.92 11.77 11.75
CA LEU A 132 -4.74 10.68 11.20
C LEU A 132 -5.77 11.20 10.18
N VAL A 133 -6.46 12.30 10.48
CA VAL A 133 -7.42 12.92 9.53
C VAL A 133 -6.69 13.49 8.34
N ASP A 134 -5.57 14.19 8.52
CA ASP A 134 -4.74 14.73 7.44
C ASP A 134 -4.19 13.61 6.53
N MET A 135 -3.83 12.46 7.10
CA MET A 135 -3.43 11.28 6.36
C MET A 135 -4.57 10.74 5.47
N MET A 136 -5.81 10.70 5.99
CA MET A 136 -6.96 10.31 5.18
C MET A 136 -7.27 11.35 4.09
N GLU A 137 -7.15 12.64 4.38
CA GLU A 137 -7.32 13.71 3.37
C GLU A 137 -6.25 13.62 2.27
N GLN A 138 -5.00 13.31 2.60
CA GLN A 138 -3.95 13.05 1.61
C GLN A 138 -4.31 11.85 0.73
N SER A 139 -4.80 10.77 1.33
CA SER A 139 -5.24 9.55 0.63
C SER A 139 -6.28 9.83 -0.45
N VAL A 140 -7.28 10.66 -0.13
CA VAL A 140 -8.41 10.95 -1.03
C VAL A 140 -8.24 12.23 -1.84
N GLY A 141 -7.11 12.91 -1.67
CA GLY A 141 -6.83 14.19 -2.34
C GLY A 141 -6.80 14.10 -3.87
N ALA A 142 -6.45 12.93 -4.41
CA ALA A 142 -6.39 12.69 -5.86
C ALA A 142 -7.69 12.13 -6.46
N LEU A 143 -8.73 11.87 -5.66
CA LEU A 143 -10.04 11.46 -6.17
C LEU A 143 -10.71 12.61 -6.95
N TYR A 144 -11.56 12.27 -7.89
CA TYR A 144 -12.19 13.21 -8.82
C TYR A 144 -13.68 13.35 -8.56
N VAL A 145 -14.24 14.50 -8.90
CA VAL A 145 -15.69 14.70 -8.96
C VAL A 145 -16.25 14.04 -10.21
N GLU A 146 -17.56 13.75 -10.20
CA GLU A 146 -18.26 13.23 -11.36
C GLU A 146 -18.08 14.16 -12.58
N GLY A 147 -17.86 13.56 -13.75
CA GLY A 147 -17.62 14.30 -15.01
C GLY A 147 -16.16 14.74 -15.26
N GLN A 148 -15.26 14.52 -14.34
CA GLN A 148 -13.81 14.73 -14.57
C GLN A 148 -13.15 13.43 -15.05
N SER A 149 -12.23 13.55 -16.03
CA SER A 149 -11.45 12.40 -16.48
C SER A 149 -10.31 12.10 -15.52
N ILE A 150 -10.18 10.83 -15.14
CA ILE A 150 -9.03 10.33 -14.40
C ILE A 150 -7.91 10.06 -15.40
N THR A 151 -6.94 10.96 -15.47
CA THR A 151 -5.79 10.80 -16.38
C THR A 151 -4.64 10.02 -15.73
N PHE A 152 -4.48 10.11 -14.41
CA PHE A 152 -3.40 9.43 -13.70
C PHE A 152 -3.80 9.09 -12.26
N PRO A 153 -4.03 7.81 -11.94
CA PRO A 153 -4.34 7.41 -10.57
C PRO A 153 -3.13 7.57 -9.64
N SER A 154 -3.33 8.32 -8.55
CA SER A 154 -2.31 8.48 -7.52
C SER A 154 -2.10 7.20 -6.71
N GLY A 155 -0.85 6.85 -6.39
CA GLY A 155 -0.53 5.76 -5.48
C GLY A 155 -0.97 5.99 -4.03
N ALA A 156 -1.29 7.24 -3.67
CA ALA A 156 -1.55 7.66 -2.29
C ALA A 156 -2.83 7.07 -1.66
N PHE A 157 -3.82 6.63 -2.45
CA PHE A 157 -5.06 6.09 -1.90
C PHE A 157 -4.77 4.95 -0.90
N LEU A 158 -5.33 5.04 0.32
CA LEU A 158 -5.12 4.05 1.38
C LEU A 158 -6.27 3.06 1.47
N HIS A 159 -5.92 1.78 1.50
CA HIS A 159 -6.82 0.73 1.94
C HIS A 159 -6.72 0.60 3.45
N LEU A 160 -7.87 0.43 4.09
CA LEU A 160 -8.01 0.38 5.55
C LEU A 160 -8.19 -1.06 6.02
N SER A 161 -7.74 -1.36 7.24
CA SER A 161 -7.99 -2.63 7.90
C SER A 161 -9.43 -2.78 8.39
N SER A 162 -9.83 -4.00 8.71
CA SER A 162 -11.11 -4.35 9.30
C SER A 162 -11.38 -3.57 10.60
N GLY A 163 -12.64 -3.34 10.91
CA GLY A 163 -13.05 -2.49 12.03
C GLY A 163 -12.87 -0.99 11.79
N SER A 164 -12.33 -0.58 10.64
CA SER A 164 -12.14 0.82 10.28
C SER A 164 -12.93 1.17 9.02
N SER A 165 -13.41 2.41 8.93
CA SER A 165 -14.15 2.90 7.78
C SER A 165 -13.95 4.39 7.54
N LEU A 166 -14.08 4.79 6.28
CA LEU A 166 -13.93 6.16 5.81
C LEU A 166 -15.14 6.55 4.95
N ARG A 167 -15.71 7.73 5.18
CA ARG A 167 -16.69 8.35 4.29
C ARG A 167 -16.10 9.58 3.65
N VAL A 168 -16.18 9.68 2.34
CA VAL A 168 -15.56 10.73 1.51
C VAL A 168 -16.59 11.40 0.63
N ASP A 169 -16.51 12.73 0.53
CA ASP A 169 -17.32 13.54 -0.38
C ASP A 169 -16.40 14.33 -1.33
N CYS A 170 -16.31 13.88 -2.59
CA CYS A 170 -15.45 14.48 -3.60
C CYS A 170 -15.92 15.85 -4.10
N SER A 171 -17.18 16.25 -3.85
CA SER A 171 -17.66 17.59 -4.18
C SER A 171 -17.02 18.67 -3.32
N ARG A 172 -16.38 18.29 -2.22
CA ARG A 172 -15.68 19.18 -1.30
C ARG A 172 -14.25 19.47 -1.75
N PRO A 173 -13.68 20.60 -1.34
CA PRO A 173 -12.30 20.92 -1.65
C PRO A 173 -11.34 19.89 -1.04
N ARG A 174 -10.17 19.72 -1.66
CA ARG A 174 -9.09 18.90 -1.10
C ARG A 174 -8.72 19.38 0.30
N GLY A 175 -8.49 18.46 1.22
CA GLY A 175 -8.25 18.76 2.63
C GLY A 175 -9.53 18.95 3.47
N ALA A 176 -10.72 18.72 2.88
CA ALA A 176 -12.01 18.78 3.58
C ALA A 176 -13.00 17.71 3.06
N ARG A 177 -12.49 16.63 2.43
CA ARG A 177 -13.29 15.56 1.81
C ARG A 177 -13.72 14.48 2.78
N VAL A 178 -12.98 14.29 3.87
CA VAL A 178 -13.31 13.30 4.89
C VAL A 178 -14.55 13.75 5.66
N ARG A 179 -15.59 12.91 5.66
CA ARG A 179 -16.90 13.17 6.27
C ARG A 179 -17.13 12.39 7.56
N ALA A 180 -16.53 11.20 7.62
CA ALA A 180 -16.50 10.38 8.82
C ALA A 180 -15.29 9.47 8.75
N LEU A 181 -14.69 9.19 9.88
CA LEU A 181 -13.59 8.24 10.05
C LEU A 181 -13.86 7.40 11.29
N THR A 182 -13.81 6.10 11.15
CA THR A 182 -13.85 5.13 12.27
C THR A 182 -12.55 4.34 12.25
N VAL A 183 -11.95 4.15 13.41
CA VAL A 183 -10.70 3.40 13.59
C VAL A 183 -10.89 2.41 14.73
N GLY A 184 -10.73 1.12 14.43
CA GLY A 184 -10.93 0.07 15.43
C GLY A 184 -12.30 0.12 16.09
N GLY A 185 -13.35 0.45 15.34
CA GLY A 185 -14.72 0.62 15.85
C GLY A 185 -14.99 1.94 16.57
N THR A 186 -13.99 2.83 16.74
CA THR A 186 -14.14 4.12 17.43
C THR A 186 -14.21 5.26 16.41
N SER A 187 -15.24 6.12 16.51
CA SER A 187 -15.36 7.32 15.68
C SER A 187 -14.31 8.36 16.04
N VAL A 188 -13.59 8.85 15.02
CA VAL A 188 -12.66 9.98 15.14
C VAL A 188 -13.45 11.28 14.97
N PRO A 189 -13.31 12.26 15.88
CA PRO A 189 -14.01 13.55 15.76
C PRO A 189 -13.62 14.32 14.51
N LEU A 190 -14.60 15.00 13.90
CA LEU A 190 -14.37 15.93 12.78
C LEU A 190 -15.08 17.26 13.07
N PRO A 191 -14.35 18.37 13.24
CA PRO A 191 -12.89 18.48 13.15
C PRO A 191 -12.16 17.70 14.25
N PRO A 192 -10.90 17.28 14.01
CA PRO A 192 -10.09 16.57 15.00
C PRO A 192 -9.84 17.46 16.22
N ARG A 193 -9.74 16.85 17.40
CA ARG A 193 -9.36 17.57 18.61
C ARG A 193 -7.90 18.01 18.55
N GLU A 194 -7.61 19.15 19.19
CA GLU A 194 -6.22 19.63 19.29
C GLU A 194 -5.42 18.91 20.40
N ASP A 195 -6.04 18.01 21.14
CA ASP A 195 -5.40 17.25 22.20
C ASP A 195 -4.42 16.23 21.63
N VAL A 196 -3.14 16.57 21.67
CA VAL A 196 -2.04 15.76 21.19
C VAL A 196 -1.73 14.53 22.07
N SER A 197 -2.38 14.41 23.25
CA SER A 197 -2.24 13.22 24.10
C SER A 197 -3.05 12.03 23.58
N ILE A 198 -4.11 12.28 22.83
CA ILE A 198 -4.93 11.24 22.21
C ILE A 198 -4.23 10.76 20.94
N ARG A 199 -3.87 9.49 20.93
CA ARG A 199 -3.11 8.90 19.85
C ARG A 199 -3.71 7.57 19.39
N TYR A 200 -3.62 7.33 18.10
CA TYR A 200 -4.01 6.10 17.45
C TYR A 200 -2.75 5.39 16.95
N ARG A 201 -2.58 4.14 17.35
CA ARG A 201 -1.47 3.32 16.86
C ARG A 201 -1.82 2.78 15.48
N VAL A 202 -1.03 3.18 14.48
CA VAL A 202 -1.25 2.85 13.06
C VAL A 202 -0.09 2.00 12.55
N ALA A 203 -0.44 0.87 11.90
CA ALA A 203 0.50 0.03 11.19
C ALA A 203 0.46 0.38 9.69
N MET A 204 1.63 0.56 9.09
CA MET A 204 1.78 0.92 7.67
C MET A 204 3.12 0.42 7.12
N ASN A 205 3.31 0.49 5.81
CA ASN A 205 4.64 0.25 5.26
C ASN A 205 5.58 1.45 5.53
N ALA A 206 6.88 1.17 5.63
CA ALA A 206 7.88 2.18 5.90
C ALA A 206 7.92 3.28 4.84
N TYR A 207 7.59 2.97 3.58
CA TYR A 207 7.51 3.93 2.49
C TYR A 207 6.53 5.10 2.79
N ILE A 208 5.34 4.80 3.34
CA ILE A 208 4.38 5.83 3.75
C ILE A 208 4.95 6.66 4.90
N LEU A 209 5.50 6.01 5.93
CA LEU A 209 6.03 6.69 7.12
C LEU A 209 7.23 7.59 6.76
N ASP A 210 8.05 7.19 5.78
CA ASP A 210 9.19 7.96 5.27
C ASP A 210 8.78 9.09 4.30
N GLY A 211 7.49 9.27 4.04
CA GLY A 211 6.94 10.37 3.28
C GLY A 211 6.60 10.08 1.82
N GLY A 212 6.64 8.80 1.41
CA GLY A 212 6.21 8.39 0.08
C GLY A 212 4.78 8.84 -0.26
N ASP A 213 4.44 8.94 -1.52
CA ASP A 213 3.14 9.39 -2.04
C ASP A 213 2.63 10.73 -1.44
N GLY A 214 3.56 11.59 -0.98
CA GLY A 214 3.24 12.90 -0.41
C GLY A 214 2.89 12.87 1.09
N TYR A 215 2.98 11.74 1.76
CA TYR A 215 2.68 11.62 3.19
C TYR A 215 3.70 12.35 4.09
N GLY A 216 4.88 12.69 3.58
CA GLY A 216 5.87 13.49 4.31
C GLY A 216 5.36 14.85 4.77
N ALA A 217 4.44 15.47 4.03
CA ALA A 217 3.81 16.72 4.42
C ALA A 217 2.86 16.57 5.63
N VAL A 218 2.32 15.37 5.83
CA VAL A 218 1.34 15.05 6.89
C VAL A 218 2.03 14.44 8.10
N LEU A 219 2.85 13.41 7.87
CA LEU A 219 3.48 12.63 8.94
C LEU A 219 4.77 13.28 9.46
N GLY A 220 5.40 14.13 8.66
CA GLY A 220 6.59 14.89 9.07
C GLY A 220 7.70 13.98 9.62
N ASN A 221 8.03 14.17 10.89
CA ASN A 221 9.05 13.39 11.59
C ASN A 221 8.47 12.29 12.49
N ALA A 222 7.20 11.90 12.32
CA ALA A 222 6.54 10.93 13.20
C ALA A 222 7.34 9.62 13.33
N GLY A 223 7.89 9.11 12.23
CA GLY A 223 8.73 7.91 12.23
C GLY A 223 10.10 8.05 12.89
N LYS A 224 10.56 9.26 13.16
CA LYS A 224 11.86 9.56 13.78
C LYS A 224 11.75 10.06 15.22
N ASP A 225 10.54 10.35 15.68
CA ASP A 225 10.27 10.84 17.02
C ASP A 225 10.12 9.66 17.99
N PRO A 226 11.06 9.46 18.94
CA PRO A 226 10.96 8.40 19.94
C PRO A 226 9.68 8.45 20.77
N GLY A 227 9.09 9.64 20.95
CA GLY A 227 7.80 9.83 21.62
C GLY A 227 6.60 9.28 20.87
N ARG A 228 6.76 8.93 19.58
CA ARG A 228 5.74 8.31 18.72
C ARG A 228 5.83 6.78 18.69
N ASN A 229 6.76 6.19 19.45
CA ASN A 229 6.95 4.73 19.56
C ASN A 229 6.96 4.00 18.21
N PRO A 230 7.81 4.39 17.25
CA PRO A 230 7.92 3.67 15.99
C PRO A 230 8.51 2.27 16.26
N VAL A 231 7.84 1.25 15.80
CA VAL A 231 8.31 -0.14 15.92
C VAL A 231 8.30 -0.77 14.53
N GLN A 232 9.41 -1.38 14.16
CA GLN A 232 9.51 -2.17 12.95
C GLN A 232 9.08 -3.61 13.24
N ALA A 233 8.08 -4.10 12.52
CA ALA A 233 7.56 -5.46 12.69
C ALA A 233 8.50 -6.54 12.11
N ARG A 234 9.78 -6.51 12.45
CA ARG A 234 10.80 -7.44 11.91
C ARG A 234 10.63 -8.89 12.37
N LYS A 235 9.92 -9.11 13.48
CA LYS A 235 9.78 -10.45 14.08
C LYS A 235 8.97 -11.42 13.23
N LEU A 236 8.13 -10.92 12.32
CA LEU A 236 7.23 -11.73 11.48
C LEU A 236 7.72 -11.90 10.03
N GLY A 237 9.03 -11.81 9.80
CA GLY A 237 9.59 -11.79 8.45
C GLY A 237 9.79 -10.38 7.92
N GLY A 238 9.15 -9.39 8.51
CA GLY A 238 9.43 -7.96 8.40
C GLY A 238 8.94 -7.25 7.16
N THR A 239 8.70 -7.92 6.04
CA THR A 239 8.23 -7.30 4.80
C THR A 239 6.72 -7.43 4.62
N ASP A 240 6.15 -6.50 3.88
CA ASP A 240 4.72 -6.43 3.56
C ASP A 240 4.20 -7.74 2.92
N ALA A 241 4.94 -8.32 1.97
CA ALA A 241 4.57 -9.58 1.33
C ALA A 241 4.58 -10.76 2.31
N ASN A 242 5.65 -10.94 3.10
CA ASN A 242 5.77 -12.04 4.06
C ASN A 242 4.69 -12.00 5.15
N ILE A 243 4.43 -10.80 5.69
CA ILE A 243 3.39 -10.58 6.70
C ILE A 243 2.01 -10.89 6.12
N THR A 244 1.76 -10.46 4.88
CA THR A 244 0.49 -10.72 4.19
C THR A 244 0.30 -12.21 3.89
N ALA A 245 1.35 -12.92 3.46
CA ALA A 245 1.29 -14.37 3.24
C ALA A 245 0.97 -15.12 4.52
N ALA A 246 1.62 -14.78 5.63
CA ALA A 246 1.37 -15.39 6.94
C ALA A 246 -0.07 -15.15 7.42
N TYR A 247 -0.58 -13.92 7.27
CA TYR A 247 -1.95 -13.57 7.62
C TYR A 247 -2.96 -14.32 6.76
N MET A 248 -2.74 -14.38 5.44
CA MET A 248 -3.59 -15.09 4.48
C MET A 248 -3.68 -16.59 4.83
N LYS A 249 -2.54 -17.23 5.11
CA LYS A 249 -2.47 -18.64 5.58
C LYS A 249 -3.27 -18.87 6.87
N SER A 250 -3.28 -17.89 7.77
CA SER A 250 -3.98 -17.98 9.05
C SER A 250 -5.49 -17.75 8.95
N LYS A 251 -5.93 -16.78 8.14
CA LYS A 251 -7.31 -16.30 8.13
C LYS A 251 -8.14 -16.81 6.97
N HIS A 252 -7.51 -17.13 5.85
CA HIS A 252 -8.17 -17.54 4.61
C HIS A 252 -7.67 -18.91 4.08
N PRO A 253 -7.46 -19.91 4.94
CA PRO A 253 -6.80 -21.17 4.57
C PRO A 253 -7.68 -22.11 3.74
N THR A 254 -8.98 -21.83 3.60
CA THR A 254 -9.93 -22.72 2.93
C THR A 254 -10.90 -21.94 2.03
N PRO A 255 -11.50 -22.57 1.02
CA PRO A 255 -12.53 -21.93 0.18
C PRO A 255 -13.73 -21.36 0.96
N VAL A 256 -14.06 -21.92 2.12
CA VAL A 256 -15.16 -21.44 2.98
C VAL A 256 -14.77 -20.14 3.71
N GLN A 257 -13.48 -20.00 4.02
CA GLN A 257 -12.92 -18.82 4.66
C GLN A 257 -12.24 -17.88 3.65
N ALA A 258 -12.57 -18.00 2.37
CA ALA A 258 -11.95 -17.22 1.30
C ALA A 258 -12.08 -15.70 1.53
N LEU A 259 -11.06 -14.97 1.12
CA LEU A 259 -11.03 -13.52 1.18
C LEU A 259 -12.18 -12.92 0.36
N MET A 260 -12.93 -12.04 0.99
CA MET A 260 -14.00 -11.24 0.35
C MET A 260 -13.68 -9.75 0.48
N GLU A 261 -14.08 -8.98 -0.52
CA GLU A 261 -13.98 -7.53 -0.45
C GLU A 261 -15.11 -6.97 0.42
N GLU A 262 -14.78 -5.96 1.23
CA GLU A 262 -15.70 -5.22 2.08
C GLU A 262 -15.81 -3.75 1.64
N GLN A 263 -16.92 -3.10 1.97
CA GLN A 263 -17.06 -1.67 1.75
C GLN A 263 -16.52 -0.89 2.96
N ARG A 264 -15.21 -0.67 3.00
CA ARG A 264 -14.55 0.09 4.07
C ARG A 264 -14.45 1.59 3.77
N VAL A 265 -14.53 1.96 2.49
CA VAL A 265 -14.61 3.36 2.05
C VAL A 265 -15.92 3.59 1.34
N VAL A 266 -16.69 4.59 1.78
CA VAL A 266 -17.94 5.03 1.16
C VAL A 266 -17.67 6.33 0.43
N PHE A 267 -17.97 6.36 -0.86
CA PHE A 267 -17.72 7.49 -1.75
C PHE A 267 -19.01 8.22 -2.09
N GLU A 268 -19.00 9.55 -1.91
CA GLU A 268 -20.07 10.46 -2.27
C GLU A 268 -19.55 11.45 -3.32
N ASN A 269 -20.26 11.64 -4.41
CA ASN A 269 -19.90 12.59 -5.49
C ASN A 269 -18.50 12.39 -6.07
N CYS A 270 -17.99 11.14 -6.07
CA CYS A 270 -16.70 10.77 -6.62
C CYS A 270 -16.86 10.08 -7.97
N ALA A 271 -16.03 10.45 -8.95
CA ALA A 271 -15.94 9.75 -10.21
C ALA A 271 -15.07 8.49 -10.04
N LEU A 272 -15.70 7.38 -9.68
CA LEU A 272 -15.03 6.09 -9.62
C LEU A 272 -15.02 5.41 -10.97
N PRO A 273 -13.96 4.66 -11.33
CA PRO A 273 -13.95 3.85 -12.52
C PRO A 273 -15.05 2.77 -12.45
N ALA A 274 -15.73 2.54 -13.59
CA ALA A 274 -16.70 1.47 -13.66
C ALA A 274 -16.00 0.12 -13.50
N ARG A 275 -16.46 -0.68 -12.53
CA ARG A 275 -15.95 -2.04 -12.36
C ARG A 275 -16.46 -2.92 -13.50
N PRO A 276 -15.62 -3.84 -14.03
CA PRO A 276 -16.09 -4.86 -14.94
C PRO A 276 -17.24 -5.62 -14.30
N ALA A 277 -18.33 -5.84 -15.05
CA ALA A 277 -19.40 -6.70 -14.57
C ALA A 277 -18.80 -8.07 -14.26
N GLY A 278 -18.96 -8.54 -13.02
CA GLY A 278 -18.48 -9.85 -12.60
C GLY A 278 -19.07 -10.93 -13.51
N ARG A 279 -18.21 -11.75 -14.11
CA ARG A 279 -18.61 -12.95 -14.86
C ARG A 279 -18.74 -14.12 -13.93
#